data_076b93098f9ae2975610271196ef7af1
#
_entry.id   076b93098f9ae2975610271196ef7af1
#
_cell.length_a   1.000
_cell.length_b   1.000
_cell.length_c   1.000
_cell.angle_alpha   90.00
_cell.angle_beta   90.00
_cell.angle_gamma   90.00
#
_symmetry.space_group_name_H-M   'P 1'
#
loop_
_entity.id
_entity.type
_entity.pdbx_description
1 polymer ?
#
loop_
_entity_poly.entity_id
_entity_poly.type
_entity_poly.pdbx_seq_one_letter_code
_entity_poly.pdbx_strand_id
1 'polypeptide(L)'
;MDYQALAQLLFPNVTETPDEVQARFPKRELAEGAVVTRMAPSPTGFVHLGNLVQGLTAERMAHQSGGVLFLRVEDTDAKREVPGAVEVLLGTLKHYGISFDEGATIDGDAGIYGPYRQRQRAGIYHVYAKKLVSEGMAYPCFATEEELAAMREKQEANKENTGYYGAYAMWRDRSMEDIQAQLGAGNPWVLRFRSTGSIENQFKFDDLVKGKLTVTENDIDHVLLKSDGIPTYHFAHAVVRIR
;
A
#
# COMPACT_ATOMS: atom_id res chain seq x y z
N MET A 1 -17.79 -17.87 10.33
CA MET A 1 -17.59 -17.22 9.01
C MET A 1 -16.84 -18.15 8.08
N ASP A 2 -17.39 -18.41 6.89
CA ASP A 2 -16.64 -19.08 5.82
C ASP A 2 -15.82 -18.02 5.06
N TYR A 3 -14.54 -17.95 5.38
CA TYR A 3 -13.62 -16.94 4.80
C TYR A 3 -13.30 -17.21 3.33
N GLN A 4 -13.36 -18.46 2.88
CA GLN A 4 -13.17 -18.78 1.46
C GLN A 4 -14.35 -18.29 0.62
N ALA A 5 -15.57 -18.54 1.10
CA ALA A 5 -16.77 -18.01 0.46
C ALA A 5 -16.80 -16.48 0.47
N LEU A 6 -16.38 -15.85 1.57
CA LEU A 6 -16.28 -14.40 1.67
C LEU A 6 -15.26 -13.84 0.67
N ALA A 7 -14.08 -14.43 0.56
CA ALA A 7 -13.05 -14.00 -0.38
C ALA A 7 -13.55 -14.11 -1.84
N GLN A 8 -14.28 -15.16 -2.18
CA GLN A 8 -14.86 -15.31 -3.50
C GLN A 8 -15.99 -14.30 -3.77
N LEU A 9 -16.78 -13.98 -2.75
CA LEU A 9 -17.85 -12.98 -2.84
C LEU A 9 -17.31 -11.57 -3.09
N LEU A 10 -16.23 -11.17 -2.37
CA LEU A 10 -15.62 -9.84 -2.48
C LEU A 10 -14.78 -9.67 -3.75
N PHE A 11 -14.13 -10.75 -4.19
CA PHE A 11 -13.18 -10.73 -5.32
C PHE A 11 -13.52 -11.83 -6.35
N PRO A 12 -14.71 -11.80 -6.96
CA PRO A 12 -15.17 -12.88 -7.86
C PRO A 12 -14.30 -13.03 -9.11
N ASN A 13 -13.72 -11.95 -9.59
CA ASN A 13 -12.93 -11.90 -10.83
C ASN A 13 -11.42 -12.11 -10.60
N VAL A 14 -10.99 -12.28 -9.35
CA VAL A 14 -9.58 -12.53 -9.02
C VAL A 14 -9.37 -14.04 -9.00
N THR A 15 -8.74 -14.56 -10.04
CA THR A 15 -8.43 -15.99 -10.20
C THR A 15 -6.96 -16.32 -9.95
N GLU A 16 -6.09 -15.34 -10.09
CA GLU A 16 -4.65 -15.46 -9.89
C GLU A 16 -4.30 -15.64 -8.42
N THR A 17 -3.25 -16.40 -8.16
CA THR A 17 -2.70 -16.63 -6.83
C THR A 17 -1.49 -15.73 -6.54
N PRO A 18 -1.10 -15.51 -5.27
CA PRO A 18 0.14 -14.80 -4.95
C PRO A 18 1.39 -15.39 -5.57
N ASP A 19 1.48 -16.73 -5.68
CA ASP A 19 2.63 -17.41 -6.28
C ASP A 19 2.72 -17.14 -7.78
N GLU A 20 1.60 -17.12 -8.48
CA GLU A 20 1.54 -16.74 -9.89
C GLU A 20 1.93 -15.27 -10.10
N VAL A 21 1.48 -14.38 -9.22
CA VAL A 21 1.94 -12.98 -9.22
C VAL A 21 3.45 -12.89 -9.04
N GLN A 22 4.01 -13.60 -8.05
CA GLN A 22 5.46 -13.60 -7.80
C GLN A 22 6.26 -14.15 -8.98
N ALA A 23 5.75 -15.19 -9.64
CA ALA A 23 6.40 -15.79 -10.80
C ALA A 23 6.58 -14.82 -11.99
N ARG A 24 5.74 -13.78 -12.08
CA ARG A 24 5.89 -12.71 -13.09
C ARG A 24 7.08 -11.78 -12.85
N PHE A 25 7.62 -11.79 -11.63
CA PHE A 25 8.71 -10.89 -11.21
C PHE A 25 9.94 -11.72 -10.82
N PRO A 26 10.73 -12.20 -11.78
CA PRO A 26 11.90 -13.02 -11.49
C PRO A 26 12.93 -12.26 -10.67
N LYS A 27 13.75 -13.01 -9.93
CA LYS A 27 14.88 -12.41 -9.21
C LYS A 27 15.83 -11.73 -10.22
N ARG A 28 16.29 -10.52 -9.90
CA ARG A 28 17.27 -9.81 -10.72
C ARG A 28 18.62 -10.54 -10.70
N GLU A 29 19.20 -10.67 -11.87
CA GLU A 29 20.58 -11.17 -12.02
C GLU A 29 21.54 -9.97 -11.96
N LEU A 30 22.02 -9.67 -10.77
CA LEU A 30 22.95 -8.58 -10.52
C LEU A 30 24.23 -9.11 -9.91
N ALA A 31 25.33 -8.38 -10.09
CA ALA A 31 26.62 -8.70 -9.47
C ALA A 31 26.50 -8.64 -7.92
N GLU A 32 27.37 -9.36 -7.24
CA GLU A 32 27.45 -9.31 -5.78
C GLU A 32 27.74 -7.87 -5.30
N GLY A 33 26.98 -7.42 -4.33
CA GLY A 33 27.07 -6.05 -3.80
C GLY A 33 26.30 -4.99 -4.60
N ALA A 34 25.74 -5.33 -5.77
CA ALA A 34 24.91 -4.40 -6.54
C ALA A 34 23.61 -4.06 -5.81
N VAL A 35 23.25 -2.79 -5.74
CA VAL A 35 22.13 -2.27 -4.97
C VAL A 35 21.00 -1.87 -5.89
N VAL A 36 19.77 -2.32 -5.58
CA VAL A 36 18.56 -1.84 -6.23
C VAL A 36 17.95 -0.73 -5.40
N THR A 37 17.85 0.45 -5.97
CA THR A 37 17.24 1.60 -5.31
C THR A 37 15.98 2.05 -6.03
N ARG A 38 15.13 2.79 -5.34
CA ARG A 38 13.86 3.26 -5.86
C ARG A 38 13.64 4.73 -5.52
N MET A 39 13.22 5.48 -6.51
CA MET A 39 12.53 6.74 -6.29
C MET A 39 11.01 6.51 -6.42
N ALA A 40 10.23 7.00 -5.44
CA ALA A 40 8.79 6.73 -5.36
C ALA A 40 8.00 8.01 -5.07
N PRO A 41 7.97 8.96 -6.00
CA PRO A 41 7.26 10.22 -5.81
C PRO A 41 5.77 10.03 -5.98
N SER A 42 4.99 10.83 -5.21
CA SER A 42 3.57 11.03 -5.50
C SER A 42 3.42 12.21 -6.47
N PRO A 43 2.53 12.13 -7.47
CA PRO A 43 2.34 13.18 -8.46
C PRO A 43 1.46 14.33 -7.92
N THR A 44 1.84 14.89 -6.76
CA THR A 44 0.99 15.81 -5.98
C THR A 44 1.45 17.27 -6.03
N GLY A 45 2.42 17.61 -6.87
CA GLY A 45 2.89 18.97 -6.97
C GLY A 45 4.26 19.15 -7.60
N PHE A 46 4.86 20.28 -7.30
CA PHE A 46 6.14 20.68 -7.86
C PHE A 46 7.30 19.88 -7.27
N VAL A 47 8.33 19.68 -8.09
CA VAL A 47 9.61 19.13 -7.66
C VAL A 47 10.29 20.14 -6.74
N HIS A 48 10.75 19.69 -5.60
CA HIS A 48 11.52 20.49 -4.66
C HIS A 48 12.88 19.87 -4.38
N LEU A 49 13.75 20.61 -3.71
CA LEU A 49 15.13 20.18 -3.44
C LEU A 49 15.21 18.78 -2.79
N GLY A 50 14.27 18.45 -1.91
CA GLY A 50 14.19 17.11 -1.28
C GLY A 50 14.03 15.97 -2.30
N ASN A 51 13.27 16.17 -3.36
CA ASN A 51 13.15 15.19 -4.45
C ASN A 51 14.46 15.00 -5.20
N LEU A 52 15.19 16.11 -5.45
CA LEU A 52 16.49 16.05 -6.13
C LEU A 52 17.53 15.34 -5.27
N VAL A 53 17.62 15.67 -3.98
CA VAL A 53 18.55 15.00 -3.05
C VAL A 53 18.23 13.51 -2.96
N GLN A 54 16.95 13.14 -2.82
CA GLN A 54 16.54 11.75 -2.76
C GLN A 54 16.87 11.00 -4.07
N GLY A 55 16.55 11.61 -5.21
CA GLY A 55 16.80 11.02 -6.53
C GLY A 55 18.30 10.85 -6.79
N LEU A 56 19.10 11.88 -6.52
CA LEU A 56 20.56 11.84 -6.69
C LEU A 56 21.21 10.79 -5.77
N THR A 57 20.81 10.75 -4.50
CA THR A 57 21.36 9.76 -3.55
C THR A 57 21.01 8.33 -4.00
N ALA A 58 19.76 8.08 -4.38
CA ALA A 58 19.32 6.78 -4.84
C ALA A 58 20.03 6.35 -6.13
N GLU A 59 20.20 7.27 -7.07
CA GLU A 59 20.93 7.05 -8.34
C GLU A 59 22.38 6.70 -8.08
N ARG A 60 23.09 7.50 -7.28
CA ARG A 60 24.50 7.25 -6.97
C ARG A 60 24.73 5.93 -6.25
N MET A 61 23.87 5.57 -5.29
CA MET A 61 23.96 4.27 -4.61
C MET A 61 23.78 3.10 -5.58
N ALA A 62 22.81 3.17 -6.49
CA ALA A 62 22.62 2.15 -7.49
C ALA A 62 23.79 2.07 -8.47
N HIS A 63 24.08 3.15 -9.17
CA HIS A 63 25.04 3.12 -10.28
C HIS A 63 26.48 2.91 -9.83
N GLN A 64 26.90 3.43 -8.66
CA GLN A 64 28.22 3.16 -8.11
C GLN A 64 28.44 1.70 -7.71
N SER A 65 27.34 0.96 -7.40
CA SER A 65 27.40 -0.47 -7.09
C SER A 65 27.23 -1.37 -8.31
N GLY A 66 26.99 -0.81 -9.50
CA GLY A 66 26.60 -1.58 -10.69
C GLY A 66 25.17 -2.13 -10.60
N GLY A 67 24.33 -1.49 -9.79
CA GLY A 67 22.93 -1.86 -9.56
C GLY A 67 21.94 -1.11 -10.43
N VAL A 68 20.69 -1.00 -9.96
CA VAL A 68 19.55 -0.48 -10.72
C VAL A 68 18.80 0.58 -9.92
N LEU A 69 18.55 1.74 -10.52
CA LEU A 69 17.58 2.71 -10.04
C LEU A 69 16.28 2.60 -10.82
N PHE A 70 15.14 2.42 -10.15
CA PHE A 70 13.85 2.46 -10.80
C PHE A 70 12.91 3.53 -10.24
N LEU A 71 12.05 4.06 -11.15
CA LEU A 71 11.02 5.02 -10.80
C LEU A 71 9.67 4.32 -10.67
N ARG A 72 8.99 4.49 -9.53
CA ARG A 72 7.60 4.06 -9.36
C ARG A 72 6.74 5.21 -8.87
N VAL A 73 5.75 5.58 -9.66
CA VAL A 73 4.81 6.66 -9.32
C VAL A 73 3.80 6.18 -8.28
N GLU A 74 3.74 6.87 -7.16
CA GLU A 74 2.80 6.60 -6.05
C GLU A 74 1.51 7.42 -6.23
N ASP A 75 0.70 7.03 -7.22
CA ASP A 75 -0.54 7.71 -7.66
C ASP A 75 -1.81 7.16 -6.98
N THR A 76 -1.69 6.65 -5.76
CA THR A 76 -2.82 6.06 -5.02
C THR A 76 -3.82 7.10 -4.50
N ASP A 77 -3.49 8.38 -4.51
CA ASP A 77 -4.35 9.48 -4.08
C ASP A 77 -4.75 10.38 -5.26
N ALA A 78 -5.84 9.98 -5.94
CA ALA A 78 -6.33 10.73 -7.09
C ALA A 78 -6.79 12.18 -6.76
N LYS A 79 -7.18 12.44 -5.50
CA LYS A 79 -7.65 13.79 -5.10
C LYS A 79 -6.51 14.81 -5.09
N ARG A 80 -5.28 14.35 -4.90
CA ARG A 80 -4.09 15.20 -4.85
C ARG A 80 -3.22 15.12 -6.11
N GLU A 81 -3.63 14.32 -7.09
CA GLU A 81 -2.90 14.23 -8.35
C GLU A 81 -2.98 15.52 -9.15
N VAL A 82 -1.84 16.03 -9.58
CA VAL A 82 -1.73 17.20 -10.42
C VAL A 82 -1.41 16.78 -11.86
N PRO A 83 -2.25 17.14 -12.84
CA PRO A 83 -1.97 16.84 -14.25
C PRO A 83 -0.60 17.37 -14.68
N GLY A 84 0.19 16.54 -15.38
CA GLY A 84 1.53 16.91 -15.83
C GLY A 84 2.64 16.82 -14.77
N ALA A 85 2.32 16.47 -13.52
CA ALA A 85 3.32 16.42 -12.46
C ALA A 85 4.39 15.35 -12.70
N VAL A 86 4.04 14.22 -13.31
CA VAL A 86 5.01 13.15 -13.64
C VAL A 86 5.97 13.62 -14.72
N GLU A 87 5.49 14.28 -15.75
CA GLU A 87 6.29 14.83 -16.85
C GLU A 87 7.26 15.91 -16.35
N VAL A 88 6.78 16.81 -15.49
CA VAL A 88 7.60 17.85 -14.84
C VAL A 88 8.68 17.20 -13.96
N LEU A 89 8.31 16.19 -13.19
CA LEU A 89 9.26 15.46 -12.35
C LEU A 89 10.36 14.81 -13.19
N LEU A 90 10.00 14.03 -14.21
CA LEU A 90 10.94 13.34 -15.09
C LEU A 90 11.84 14.32 -15.82
N GLY A 91 11.29 15.40 -16.38
CA GLY A 91 12.04 16.45 -17.04
C GLY A 91 13.04 17.15 -16.11
N THR A 92 12.60 17.45 -14.87
CA THR A 92 13.46 18.06 -13.85
C THR A 92 14.60 17.15 -13.45
N LEU A 93 14.32 15.89 -13.14
CA LEU A 93 15.34 14.92 -12.73
C LEU A 93 16.37 14.71 -13.85
N LYS A 94 15.92 14.57 -15.08
CA LYS A 94 16.78 14.47 -16.27
C LYS A 94 17.67 15.70 -16.43
N HIS A 95 17.13 16.92 -16.22
CA HIS A 95 17.90 18.17 -16.28
C HIS A 95 19.07 18.18 -15.29
N TYR A 96 18.89 17.59 -14.10
CA TYR A 96 19.94 17.44 -13.09
C TYR A 96 20.80 16.17 -13.24
N GLY A 97 20.70 15.47 -14.37
CA GLY A 97 21.52 14.30 -14.67
C GLY A 97 21.14 13.04 -13.89
N ILE A 98 19.93 12.97 -13.34
CA ILE A 98 19.40 11.78 -12.67
C ILE A 98 18.68 10.94 -13.71
N SER A 99 19.16 9.72 -13.96
CA SER A 99 18.61 8.78 -14.93
C SER A 99 18.09 7.52 -14.24
N PHE A 100 17.01 6.99 -14.77
CA PHE A 100 16.41 5.73 -14.33
C PHE A 100 16.70 4.62 -15.32
N ASP A 101 17.07 3.45 -14.81
CA ASP A 101 17.28 2.25 -15.62
C ASP A 101 15.94 1.60 -15.99
N GLU A 102 14.96 1.71 -15.11
CA GLU A 102 13.61 1.16 -15.26
C GLU A 102 12.58 2.11 -14.63
N GLY A 103 11.31 1.90 -14.96
CA GLY A 103 10.24 2.59 -14.27
C GLY A 103 9.22 3.25 -15.17
N ALA A 104 8.39 4.10 -14.57
CA ALA A 104 7.43 4.91 -15.29
C ALA A 104 8.15 5.92 -16.20
N THR A 105 7.70 6.02 -17.43
CA THR A 105 8.14 7.01 -18.42
C THR A 105 6.99 7.93 -18.81
N ILE A 106 7.24 8.89 -19.68
CA ILE A 106 6.19 9.76 -20.24
C ILE A 106 5.20 8.93 -21.07
N ASP A 107 5.72 8.01 -21.86
CA ASP A 107 4.93 7.24 -22.83
C ASP A 107 4.51 5.85 -22.34
N GLY A 108 4.73 5.53 -21.07
CA GLY A 108 4.39 4.22 -20.49
C GLY A 108 5.38 3.76 -19.43
N ASP A 109 5.86 2.54 -19.55
CA ASP A 109 6.79 1.90 -18.63
C ASP A 109 8.03 1.38 -19.38
N ALA A 110 9.20 1.42 -18.70
CA ALA A 110 10.45 0.80 -19.17
C ALA A 110 10.88 -0.27 -18.15
N GLY A 111 11.26 -1.46 -18.63
CA GLY A 111 11.65 -2.59 -17.77
C GLY A 111 10.56 -3.66 -17.64
N ILE A 112 10.93 -4.77 -16.98
CA ILE A 112 10.10 -5.99 -16.90
C ILE A 112 9.34 -6.14 -15.56
N TYR A 113 9.53 -5.24 -14.62
CA TYR A 113 8.91 -5.31 -13.29
C TYR A 113 7.70 -4.37 -13.12
N GLY A 114 7.18 -3.88 -14.25
CA GLY A 114 5.97 -3.05 -14.31
C GLY A 114 4.68 -3.80 -13.88
N PRO A 115 3.56 -3.09 -13.88
CA PRO A 115 3.42 -1.64 -14.09
C PRO A 115 4.15 -0.83 -13.01
N TYR A 116 4.66 0.36 -13.40
CA TYR A 116 5.38 1.24 -12.47
C TYR A 116 4.53 2.43 -11.97
N ARG A 117 3.23 2.40 -12.23
CA ARG A 117 2.22 3.27 -11.59
C ARG A 117 1.37 2.44 -10.64
N GLN A 118 1.21 2.88 -9.39
CA GLN A 118 0.55 2.07 -8.35
C GLN A 118 -0.91 1.75 -8.69
N ARG A 119 -1.65 2.68 -9.28
CA ARG A 119 -3.04 2.42 -9.69
C ARG A 119 -3.15 1.30 -10.74
N GLN A 120 -2.20 1.20 -11.65
CA GLN A 120 -2.17 0.14 -12.67
C GLN A 120 -1.87 -1.25 -12.07
N ARG A 121 -1.38 -1.30 -10.84
CA ARG A 121 -1.12 -2.53 -10.08
C ARG A 121 -2.34 -3.02 -9.28
N ALA A 122 -3.51 -2.39 -9.41
CA ALA A 122 -4.70 -2.72 -8.60
C ALA A 122 -5.02 -4.21 -8.59
N GLY A 123 -4.92 -4.90 -9.74
CA GLY A 123 -5.11 -6.34 -9.85
C GLY A 123 -4.16 -7.15 -8.95
N ILE A 124 -2.91 -6.75 -8.84
CA ILE A 124 -1.93 -7.40 -7.96
C ILE A 124 -2.38 -7.26 -6.50
N TYR A 125 -2.78 -6.07 -6.08
CA TYR A 125 -3.22 -5.83 -4.70
C TYR A 125 -4.49 -6.61 -4.38
N HIS A 126 -5.40 -6.79 -5.34
CA HIS A 126 -6.61 -7.59 -5.14
C HIS A 126 -6.30 -9.07 -4.90
N VAL A 127 -5.26 -9.62 -5.54
CA VAL A 127 -4.81 -11.00 -5.27
C VAL A 127 -4.40 -11.18 -3.81
N TYR A 128 -3.55 -10.28 -3.29
CA TYR A 128 -3.14 -10.34 -1.89
C TYR A 128 -4.26 -10.00 -0.92
N ALA A 129 -5.15 -9.07 -1.28
CA ALA A 129 -6.34 -8.75 -0.50
C ALA A 129 -7.27 -9.97 -0.38
N LYS A 130 -7.54 -10.67 -1.49
CA LYS A 130 -8.32 -11.91 -1.51
C LYS A 130 -7.71 -12.98 -0.62
N LYS A 131 -6.39 -13.15 -0.67
CA LYS A 131 -5.67 -14.07 0.22
C LYS A 131 -5.89 -13.72 1.69
N LEU A 132 -5.69 -12.45 2.08
CA LEU A 132 -5.90 -12.02 3.47
C LEU A 132 -7.34 -12.28 3.94
N VAL A 133 -8.34 -12.05 3.09
CA VAL A 133 -9.73 -12.37 3.41
C VAL A 133 -9.92 -13.87 3.58
N SER A 134 -9.38 -14.69 2.68
CA SER A 134 -9.49 -16.16 2.75
C SER A 134 -8.84 -16.76 3.99
N GLU A 135 -7.86 -16.07 4.56
CA GLU A 135 -7.17 -16.43 5.81
C GLU A 135 -7.84 -15.82 7.07
N GLY A 136 -8.92 -15.05 6.89
CA GLY A 136 -9.61 -14.36 8.00
C GLY A 136 -8.86 -13.14 8.55
N MET A 137 -7.80 -12.71 7.86
CA MET A 137 -6.96 -11.58 8.28
C MET A 137 -7.44 -10.22 7.74
N ALA A 138 -8.49 -10.21 6.93
CA ALA A 138 -9.12 -8.99 6.44
C ALA A 138 -10.63 -9.18 6.29
N TYR A 139 -11.37 -8.08 6.37
CA TYR A 139 -12.83 -8.08 6.29
C TYR A 139 -13.36 -6.79 5.64
N PRO A 140 -14.55 -6.81 5.01
CA PRO A 140 -15.18 -5.62 4.46
C PRO A 140 -15.78 -4.77 5.58
N CYS A 141 -15.66 -3.46 5.46
CA CYS A 141 -16.21 -2.50 6.40
C CYS A 141 -17.07 -1.50 5.64
N PHE A 142 -18.34 -1.41 6.01
CA PHE A 142 -19.35 -0.52 5.43
C PHE A 142 -19.68 0.68 6.33
N ALA A 143 -18.83 0.94 7.34
CA ALA A 143 -19.02 2.09 8.23
C ALA A 143 -19.00 3.40 7.43
N THR A 144 -20.03 4.23 7.66
CA THR A 144 -20.16 5.54 7.01
C THR A 144 -19.21 6.57 7.63
N GLU A 145 -19.03 7.72 6.95
CA GLU A 145 -18.22 8.81 7.48
C GLU A 145 -18.81 9.37 8.78
N GLU A 146 -20.14 9.42 8.90
CA GLU A 146 -20.87 9.84 10.10
C GLU A 146 -20.64 8.89 11.27
N GLU A 147 -20.73 7.59 11.03
CA GLU A 147 -20.45 6.56 12.06
C GLU A 147 -19.00 6.63 12.54
N LEU A 148 -18.06 6.82 11.62
CA LEU A 148 -16.64 6.97 11.95
C LEU A 148 -16.35 8.29 12.68
N ALA A 149 -17.06 9.38 12.38
CA ALA A 149 -16.94 10.64 13.08
C ALA A 149 -17.47 10.52 14.52
N ALA A 150 -18.68 9.98 14.70
CA ALA A 150 -19.28 9.75 16.00
C ALA A 150 -18.42 8.81 16.89
N MET A 151 -17.82 7.78 16.27
CA MET A 151 -16.87 6.90 16.95
C MET A 151 -15.65 7.68 17.49
N ARG A 152 -15.06 8.55 16.67
CA ARG A 152 -13.90 9.37 17.07
C ARG A 152 -14.26 10.34 18.19
N GLU A 153 -15.37 11.03 18.08
CA GLU A 153 -15.87 11.93 19.14
C GLU A 153 -16.02 11.19 20.48
N LYS A 154 -16.56 9.96 20.45
CA LYS A 154 -16.71 9.13 21.65
C LYS A 154 -15.36 8.74 22.24
N GLN A 155 -14.40 8.34 21.41
CA GLN A 155 -13.04 7.98 21.84
C GLN A 155 -12.34 9.20 22.47
N GLU A 156 -12.43 10.36 21.84
CA GLU A 156 -11.86 11.62 22.38
C GLU A 156 -12.49 12.02 23.71
N ALA A 157 -13.82 11.93 23.81
CA ALA A 157 -14.53 12.22 25.08
C ALA A 157 -14.09 11.30 26.21
N ASN A 158 -13.81 10.04 25.89
CA ASN A 158 -13.31 9.04 26.84
C ASN A 158 -11.78 9.12 27.07
N LYS A 159 -11.07 9.99 26.36
CA LYS A 159 -9.59 10.08 26.37
C LYS A 159 -8.91 8.77 25.93
N GLU A 160 -9.54 8.05 25.03
CA GLU A 160 -9.02 6.84 24.40
C GLU A 160 -8.26 7.20 23.11
N ASN A 161 -7.41 6.29 22.64
CA ASN A 161 -6.76 6.44 21.35
C ASN A 161 -7.81 6.40 20.23
N THR A 162 -7.73 7.34 19.31
CA THR A 162 -8.61 7.34 18.14
C THR A 162 -8.20 6.25 17.14
N GLY A 163 -9.16 5.43 16.71
CA GLY A 163 -8.89 4.36 15.77
C GLY A 163 -10.04 3.35 15.66
N TYR A 164 -9.95 2.46 14.69
CA TYR A 164 -10.92 1.41 14.43
C TYR A 164 -10.41 0.10 15.04
N TYR A 165 -10.75 -0.20 16.29
CA TYR A 165 -10.25 -1.33 17.06
C TYR A 165 -11.25 -1.77 18.14
N GLY A 166 -11.08 -2.97 18.67
CA GLY A 166 -11.87 -3.51 19.78
C GLY A 166 -13.37 -3.37 19.55
N ALA A 167 -14.10 -2.85 20.54
CA ALA A 167 -15.55 -2.62 20.47
C ALA A 167 -15.94 -1.54 19.42
N TYR A 168 -15.00 -0.70 19.00
CA TYR A 168 -15.21 0.30 17.97
C TYR A 168 -15.12 -0.26 16.55
N ALA A 169 -14.59 -1.47 16.38
CA ALA A 169 -14.49 -2.15 15.09
C ALA A 169 -15.81 -2.84 14.72
N MET A 170 -16.86 -2.06 14.52
CA MET A 170 -18.25 -2.52 14.40
C MET A 170 -18.53 -3.51 13.26
N TRP A 171 -17.65 -3.57 12.24
CA TRP A 171 -17.79 -4.49 11.10
C TRP A 171 -16.89 -5.73 11.21
N ARG A 172 -16.03 -5.80 12.21
CA ARG A 172 -14.99 -6.83 12.34
C ARG A 172 -15.53 -8.26 12.42
N ASP A 173 -16.68 -8.44 13.11
CA ASP A 173 -17.24 -9.76 13.39
C ASP A 173 -18.70 -9.89 12.91
N ARG A 174 -19.06 -9.13 11.85
CA ARG A 174 -20.38 -9.22 11.22
C ARG A 174 -20.59 -10.54 10.50
N SER A 175 -21.85 -10.98 10.44
CA SER A 175 -22.23 -12.21 9.78
C SER A 175 -22.08 -12.14 8.25
N MET A 176 -22.10 -13.28 7.58
CA MET A 176 -22.10 -13.33 6.12
C MET A 176 -23.37 -12.69 5.55
N GLU A 177 -24.51 -12.88 6.24
CA GLU A 177 -25.82 -12.32 5.87
C GLU A 177 -25.78 -10.79 5.91
N ASP A 178 -25.19 -10.20 6.96
CA ASP A 178 -25.03 -8.74 7.07
C ASP A 178 -24.20 -8.20 5.90
N ILE A 179 -23.09 -8.86 5.59
CA ILE A 179 -22.18 -8.46 4.51
C ILE A 179 -22.91 -8.57 3.15
N GLN A 180 -23.62 -9.68 2.90
CA GLN A 180 -24.35 -9.89 1.66
C GLN A 180 -25.47 -8.86 1.48
N ALA A 181 -26.16 -8.50 2.56
CA ALA A 181 -27.19 -7.46 2.55
C ALA A 181 -26.61 -6.10 2.12
N GLN A 182 -25.46 -5.72 2.66
CA GLN A 182 -24.79 -4.46 2.30
C GLN A 182 -24.30 -4.45 0.85
N LEU A 183 -23.69 -5.55 0.41
CA LEU A 183 -23.24 -5.69 -0.98
C LEU A 183 -24.44 -5.68 -1.95
N GLY A 184 -25.53 -6.38 -1.60
CA GLY A 184 -26.77 -6.41 -2.40
C GLY A 184 -27.46 -5.05 -2.50
N ALA A 185 -27.31 -4.20 -1.47
CA ALA A 185 -27.77 -2.81 -1.49
C ALA A 185 -26.85 -1.87 -2.27
N GLY A 186 -25.68 -2.33 -2.74
CA GLY A 186 -24.70 -1.53 -3.46
C GLY A 186 -23.95 -0.53 -2.58
N ASN A 187 -23.94 -0.73 -1.27
CA ASN A 187 -23.25 0.18 -0.36
C ASN A 187 -21.72 0.13 -0.55
N PRO A 188 -21.04 1.29 -0.56
CA PRO A 188 -19.59 1.33 -0.67
C PRO A 188 -18.93 0.71 0.57
N TRP A 189 -17.82 0.05 0.35
CA TRP A 189 -17.05 -0.57 1.42
C TRP A 189 -15.55 -0.39 1.24
N VAL A 190 -14.83 -0.51 2.35
CA VAL A 190 -13.38 -0.57 2.38
C VAL A 190 -12.94 -1.93 2.90
N LEU A 191 -11.77 -2.42 2.50
CA LEU A 191 -11.18 -3.60 3.11
C LEU A 191 -10.33 -3.18 4.30
N ARG A 192 -10.56 -3.76 5.47
CA ARG A 192 -9.72 -3.54 6.66
C ARG A 192 -8.92 -4.78 7.01
N PHE A 193 -7.70 -4.54 7.48
CA PHE A 193 -6.88 -5.57 8.14
C PHE A 193 -7.50 -5.91 9.50
N ARG A 194 -7.52 -7.19 9.84
CA ARG A 194 -7.88 -7.67 11.18
C ARG A 194 -6.61 -7.72 12.01
N SER A 195 -6.33 -6.69 12.77
CA SER A 195 -5.17 -6.66 13.65
C SER A 195 -5.29 -7.71 14.76
N THR A 196 -4.20 -8.42 15.02
CA THR A 196 -4.09 -9.40 16.12
C THR A 196 -3.22 -8.90 17.27
N GLY A 197 -2.67 -7.68 17.14
CA GLY A 197 -1.83 -7.07 18.15
C GLY A 197 -2.61 -6.53 19.33
N SER A 198 -1.91 -6.22 20.39
CA SER A 198 -2.42 -5.60 21.61
C SER A 198 -1.52 -4.42 22.03
N ILE A 199 -2.13 -3.32 22.45
CA ILE A 199 -1.38 -2.18 23.02
C ILE A 199 -0.63 -2.52 24.31
N GLU A 200 -0.98 -3.63 24.96
CA GLU A 200 -0.29 -4.12 26.15
C GLU A 200 1.03 -4.81 25.82
N ASN A 201 1.19 -5.25 24.58
CA ASN A 201 2.38 -5.94 24.10
C ASN A 201 3.37 -4.95 23.49
N GLN A 202 4.65 -5.22 23.72
CA GLN A 202 5.74 -4.43 23.15
C GLN A 202 6.79 -5.35 22.56
N PHE A 203 7.41 -4.92 21.48
CA PHE A 203 8.58 -5.57 20.90
C PHE A 203 9.74 -4.59 20.76
N LYS A 204 10.95 -5.14 20.77
CA LYS A 204 12.19 -4.39 20.64
C LYS A 204 12.84 -4.70 19.30
N PHE A 205 13.38 -3.69 18.67
CA PHE A 205 14.22 -3.85 17.48
C PHE A 205 15.35 -2.83 17.46
N ASP A 206 16.39 -3.12 16.69
CA ASP A 206 17.50 -2.22 16.48
C ASP A 206 17.27 -1.42 15.18
N ASP A 207 16.99 -0.11 15.34
CA ASP A 207 16.89 0.82 14.24
C ASP A 207 18.30 1.31 13.87
N LEU A 208 18.63 1.32 12.57
CA LEU A 208 19.99 1.67 12.11
C LEU A 208 20.37 3.13 12.38
N VAL A 209 19.40 4.02 12.60
CA VAL A 209 19.60 5.44 12.85
C VAL A 209 19.38 5.79 14.30
N LYS A 210 18.31 5.27 14.90
CA LYS A 210 17.87 5.61 16.26
C LYS A 210 18.37 4.63 17.34
N GLY A 211 18.98 3.51 16.93
CA GLY A 211 19.43 2.47 17.84
C GLY A 211 18.27 1.61 18.37
N LYS A 212 18.35 1.18 19.61
CA LYS A 212 17.34 0.29 20.22
C LYS A 212 16.03 1.01 20.46
N LEU A 213 14.96 0.55 19.81
CA LEU A 213 13.60 1.04 19.97
C LEU A 213 12.72 -0.01 20.61
N THR A 214 11.76 0.47 21.42
CA THR A 214 10.64 -0.34 21.91
C THR A 214 9.37 0.22 21.29
N VAL A 215 8.59 -0.63 20.66
CA VAL A 215 7.37 -0.25 19.94
C VAL A 215 6.21 -1.10 20.45
N THR A 216 5.08 -0.47 20.67
CA THR A 216 3.83 -1.14 21.02
C THR A 216 3.24 -1.81 19.79
N GLU A 217 2.66 -2.99 19.94
CA GLU A 217 1.94 -3.66 18.87
C GLU A 217 0.74 -2.82 18.39
N ASN A 218 0.41 -2.99 17.12
CA ASN A 218 -0.74 -2.33 16.54
C ASN A 218 -2.01 -3.13 16.79
N ASP A 219 -3.02 -2.51 17.39
CA ASP A 219 -4.36 -3.07 17.59
C ASP A 219 -5.41 -2.48 16.63
N ILE A 220 -5.03 -1.47 15.83
CA ILE A 220 -5.94 -0.77 14.92
C ILE A 220 -6.12 -1.56 13.62
N ASP A 221 -7.36 -1.74 13.20
CA ASP A 221 -7.74 -2.35 11.93
C ASP A 221 -7.62 -1.31 10.79
N HIS A 222 -6.42 -1.20 10.24
CA HIS A 222 -6.14 -0.25 9.17
C HIS A 222 -6.87 -0.60 7.86
N VAL A 223 -7.24 0.42 7.10
CA VAL A 223 -7.76 0.23 5.74
C VAL A 223 -6.65 -0.26 4.83
N LEU A 224 -6.89 -1.36 4.14
CA LEU A 224 -6.02 -1.94 3.11
C LEU A 224 -6.39 -1.44 1.72
N LEU A 225 -7.68 -1.62 1.34
CA LEU A 225 -8.24 -1.12 0.10
C LEU A 225 -9.32 -0.07 0.40
N LYS A 226 -9.27 1.01 -0.33
CA LYS A 226 -10.29 2.06 -0.32
C LYS A 226 -11.52 1.60 -1.09
N SER A 227 -12.62 2.36 -1.00
CA SER A 227 -13.88 2.05 -1.69
C SER A 227 -13.78 2.05 -3.22
N ASP A 228 -12.77 2.69 -3.79
CA ASP A 228 -12.46 2.65 -5.23
C ASP A 228 -11.60 1.42 -5.62
N GLY A 229 -11.32 0.50 -4.69
CA GLY A 229 -10.48 -0.68 -4.90
C GLY A 229 -8.97 -0.40 -4.95
N ILE A 230 -8.56 0.85 -4.81
CA ILE A 230 -7.15 1.23 -4.81
C ILE A 230 -6.56 1.04 -3.41
N PRO A 231 -5.34 0.50 -3.28
CA PRO A 231 -4.74 0.27 -1.98
C PRO A 231 -4.42 1.57 -1.26
N THR A 232 -4.38 1.51 0.07
CA THR A 232 -3.68 2.52 0.85
C THR A 232 -2.18 2.42 0.61
N TYR A 233 -1.45 3.51 0.90
CA TYR A 233 0.01 3.54 0.77
C TYR A 233 0.69 2.38 1.52
N HIS A 234 0.27 2.11 2.75
CA HIS A 234 0.88 1.05 3.57
C HIS A 234 0.67 -0.34 2.97
N PHE A 235 -0.52 -0.65 2.49
CA PHE A 235 -0.79 -1.94 1.87
C PHE A 235 -0.02 -2.10 0.55
N ALA A 236 -0.04 -1.07 -0.31
CA ALA A 236 0.75 -1.08 -1.53
C ALA A 236 2.24 -1.33 -1.24
N HIS A 237 2.78 -0.65 -0.23
CA HIS A 237 4.18 -0.78 0.15
C HIS A 237 4.54 -2.18 0.67
N ALA A 238 3.67 -2.78 1.48
CA ALA A 238 3.86 -4.16 1.98
C ALA A 238 3.88 -5.17 0.83
N VAL A 239 2.87 -5.14 -0.05
CA VAL A 239 2.76 -6.08 -1.19
C VAL A 239 3.93 -5.99 -2.15
N VAL A 240 4.42 -4.78 -2.42
CA VAL A 240 5.55 -4.59 -3.36
C VAL A 240 6.89 -5.13 -2.82
N ARG A 241 7.01 -5.32 -1.50
CA ARG A 241 8.21 -5.89 -0.87
C ARG A 241 8.21 -7.42 -0.80
N ILE A 242 7.09 -8.05 -1.07
CA ILE A 242 7.00 -9.51 -1.15
C ILE A 242 7.76 -9.93 -2.42
N ARG A 243 8.93 -10.53 -2.23
CA ARG A 243 9.79 -11.10 -3.26
C ARG A 243 9.59 -12.60 -3.32
#